data_7019a83e9f48ae0311e49f29993c85c3
#
_entry.id   7019a83e9f48ae0311e49f29993c85c3
#
_cell.length_a   1.000
_cell.length_b   1.000
_cell.length_c   1.000
_cell.angle_alpha   90.00
_cell.angle_beta   90.00
_cell.angle_gamma   90.00
#
_symmetry.space_group_name_H-M   'P 1'
#
loop_
_entity.id
_entity.type
_entity.pdbx_description
1 polymer ?
#
loop_
_entity_poly.entity_id
_entity_poly.type
_entity_poly.pdbx_seq_one_letter_code
_entity_poly.pdbx_strand_id
1 'polypeptide(L)'
;MRNLKYCWNGVINWNLGQRYKAQFKLNQDYLAPSYMQKFGIDLKDFLTKFNYVSELEEQVNWKTYNESSFRSYQENSSAHNFIKNVEVPMLIYHIEDDPIICP
;
A
#
# COMPACT_ATOMS: atom_id res chain seq x y z
N MET A 1 13.05 8.80 7.64
CA MET A 1 11.66 8.78 8.11
C MET A 1 11.05 10.14 7.83
N ARG A 2 9.98 10.20 7.04
CA ARG A 2 9.29 11.47 6.81
C ARG A 2 8.72 12.00 8.13
N ASN A 3 8.88 13.28 8.35
CA ASN A 3 8.37 13.91 9.57
C ASN A 3 6.86 14.06 9.47
N LEU A 4 6.12 13.04 9.93
CA LEU A 4 4.65 13.01 9.94
C LEU A 4 4.00 14.15 10.74
N LYS A 5 4.81 14.96 11.44
CA LYS A 5 4.35 16.06 12.27
C LYS A 5 3.64 17.17 11.45
N TYR A 6 3.99 17.30 10.17
CA TYR A 6 3.45 18.36 9.31
C TYR A 6 2.54 17.83 8.19
N CYS A 7 2.20 16.53 8.23
CA CYS A 7 1.46 15.91 7.15
C CYS A 7 0.36 15.01 7.73
N TRP A 8 -0.79 15.07 7.14
CA TRP A 8 -1.97 14.29 7.52
C TRP A 8 -1.87 12.81 7.09
N ASN A 9 -0.73 12.39 6.56
CA ASN A 9 -0.52 11.05 6.05
C ASN A 9 -0.87 9.96 7.07
N GLY A 10 -0.54 10.15 8.36
CA GLY A 10 -0.89 9.20 9.41
C GLY A 10 -2.40 9.03 9.56
N VAL A 11 -3.17 10.13 9.55
CA VAL A 11 -4.63 10.12 9.67
C VAL A 11 -5.27 9.50 8.43
N ILE A 12 -4.81 9.91 7.24
CA ILE A 12 -5.32 9.39 5.97
C ILE A 12 -4.98 7.91 5.82
N ASN A 13 -3.77 7.51 6.14
CA ASN A 13 -3.31 6.13 6.14
C ASN A 13 -4.18 5.25 7.06
N TRP A 14 -4.48 5.73 8.26
CA TRP A 14 -5.38 5.06 9.19
C TRP A 14 -6.81 4.97 8.64
N ASN A 15 -7.36 6.08 8.15
CA ASN A 15 -8.73 6.13 7.61
C ASN A 15 -8.90 5.15 6.44
N LEU A 16 -7.96 5.15 5.50
CA LEU A 16 -7.95 4.19 4.39
C LEU A 16 -7.81 2.76 4.90
N GLY A 17 -6.96 2.52 5.89
CA GLY A 17 -6.81 1.22 6.51
C GLY A 17 -8.13 0.69 7.08
N GLN A 18 -8.90 1.54 7.77
CA GLN A 18 -10.22 1.17 8.31
C GLN A 18 -11.23 0.83 7.20
N ARG A 19 -11.21 1.57 6.10
CA ARG A 19 -12.09 1.30 4.95
C ARG A 19 -11.76 -0.02 4.28
N TYR A 20 -10.49 -0.31 4.03
CA TYR A 20 -10.06 -1.61 3.49
C TYR A 20 -10.41 -2.74 4.44
N LYS A 21 -10.17 -2.55 5.73
CA LYS A 21 -10.53 -3.53 6.76
C LYS A 21 -12.01 -3.89 6.74
N ALA A 22 -12.89 -2.89 6.60
CA ALA A 22 -14.33 -3.11 6.49
C ALA A 22 -14.69 -3.92 5.23
N GLN A 23 -14.10 -3.59 4.08
CA GLN A 23 -14.33 -4.33 2.83
C GLN A 23 -13.84 -5.78 2.91
N PHE A 24 -12.66 -6.01 3.46
CA PHE A 24 -12.15 -7.36 3.66
C PHE A 24 -13.03 -8.18 4.60
N LYS A 25 -13.54 -7.57 5.67
CA LYS A 25 -14.45 -8.25 6.62
C LYS A 25 -15.74 -8.69 5.95
N LEU A 26 -16.31 -7.90 5.05
CA LEU A 26 -17.51 -8.29 4.30
C LEU A 26 -17.29 -9.54 3.44
N ASN A 27 -16.08 -9.75 2.96
CA ASN A 27 -15.73 -10.80 2.02
C ASN A 27 -14.79 -11.86 2.63
N GLN A 28 -14.56 -11.82 3.94
CA GLN A 28 -13.52 -12.63 4.59
C GLN A 28 -13.70 -14.13 4.41
N ASP A 29 -14.93 -14.63 4.46
CA ASP A 29 -15.20 -16.06 4.30
C ASP A 29 -14.91 -16.56 2.89
N TYR A 30 -15.09 -15.72 1.90
CA TYR A 30 -14.75 -16.01 0.51
C TYR A 30 -13.24 -15.89 0.25
N LEU A 31 -12.60 -14.87 0.80
CA LEU A 31 -11.19 -14.55 0.54
C LEU A 31 -10.19 -15.36 1.38
N ALA A 32 -10.55 -15.72 2.61
CA ALA A 32 -9.63 -16.35 3.56
C ALA A 32 -8.96 -17.64 3.02
N PRO A 33 -9.68 -18.59 2.39
CA PRO A 33 -9.04 -19.79 1.85
C PRO A 33 -8.02 -19.49 0.77
N SER A 34 -8.32 -18.55 -0.13
CA SER A 34 -7.43 -18.15 -1.21
C SER A 34 -6.16 -17.47 -0.71
N TYR A 35 -6.30 -16.60 0.30
CA TYR A 35 -5.16 -15.92 0.93
C TYR A 35 -4.23 -16.87 1.66
N MET A 36 -4.79 -17.85 2.36
CA MET A 36 -3.98 -18.90 3.01
C MET A 36 -3.24 -19.74 1.97
N GLN A 37 -3.93 -20.19 0.93
CA GLN A 37 -3.35 -21.06 -0.10
C GLN A 37 -2.27 -20.36 -0.92
N LYS A 38 -2.52 -19.12 -1.36
CA LYS A 38 -1.62 -18.39 -2.26
C LYS A 38 -0.48 -17.68 -1.54
N PHE A 39 -0.73 -17.14 -0.36
CA PHE A 39 0.20 -16.25 0.33
C PHE A 39 0.62 -16.72 1.71
N GLY A 40 0.01 -17.79 2.22
CA GLY A 40 0.26 -18.27 3.58
C GLY A 40 -0.20 -17.28 4.67
N ILE A 41 -1.21 -16.46 4.36
CA ILE A 41 -1.72 -15.42 5.27
C ILE A 41 -3.05 -15.89 5.85
N ASP A 42 -3.14 -15.91 7.19
CA ASP A 42 -4.41 -16.02 7.89
C ASP A 42 -5.12 -14.66 7.84
N LEU A 43 -6.02 -14.52 6.86
CA LEU A 43 -6.70 -13.25 6.62
C LEU A 43 -7.53 -12.79 7.81
N LYS A 44 -8.20 -13.71 8.49
CA LYS A 44 -9.05 -13.37 9.66
C LYS A 44 -8.23 -12.83 10.82
N ASP A 45 -7.08 -13.44 11.09
CA ASP A 45 -6.13 -12.95 12.11
C ASP A 45 -5.51 -11.62 11.70
N PHE A 46 -5.07 -11.49 10.45
CA PHE A 46 -4.52 -10.25 9.92
C PHE A 46 -5.51 -9.08 10.04
N LEU A 47 -6.79 -9.30 9.74
CA LEU A 47 -7.83 -8.27 9.84
C LEU A 47 -8.07 -7.76 11.26
N THR A 48 -7.71 -8.54 12.29
CA THR A 48 -7.80 -8.06 13.68
C THR A 48 -6.63 -7.17 14.08
N LYS A 49 -5.51 -7.25 13.37
CA LYS A 49 -4.25 -6.63 13.77
C LYS A 49 -3.92 -5.36 13.00
N PHE A 50 -4.24 -5.31 11.71
CA PHE A 50 -3.84 -4.14 10.91
C PHE A 50 -4.79 -2.95 11.09
N ASN A 51 -4.23 -1.75 11.03
CA ASN A 51 -4.96 -0.49 11.17
C ASN A 51 -4.65 0.52 10.06
N TYR A 52 -3.51 0.40 9.42
CA TYR A 52 -3.03 1.33 8.42
C TYR A 52 -2.95 0.67 7.03
N VAL A 53 -3.26 1.43 5.97
CA VAL A 53 -3.15 0.90 4.62
C VAL A 53 -1.71 0.50 4.26
N SER A 54 -0.72 1.16 4.86
CA SER A 54 0.70 0.80 4.68
C SER A 54 1.03 -0.61 5.16
N GLU A 55 0.35 -1.09 6.20
CA GLU A 55 0.53 -2.48 6.66
C GLU A 55 -0.02 -3.48 5.64
N LEU A 56 -1.13 -3.14 4.97
CA LEU A 56 -1.67 -3.95 3.88
C LEU A 56 -0.69 -4.03 2.71
N GLU A 57 -0.07 -2.91 2.34
CA GLU A 57 0.97 -2.86 1.31
C GLU A 57 2.16 -3.75 1.69
N GLU A 58 2.66 -3.58 2.91
CA GLU A 58 3.86 -4.25 3.40
C GLU A 58 3.67 -5.75 3.60
N GLN A 59 2.49 -6.20 4.04
CA GLN A 59 2.25 -7.59 4.39
C GLN A 59 1.63 -8.41 3.26
N VAL A 60 0.87 -7.79 2.38
CA VAL A 60 0.01 -8.50 1.43
C VAL A 60 0.29 -8.12 -0.02
N ASN A 61 0.23 -6.85 -0.37
CA ASN A 61 0.15 -6.43 -1.76
C ASN A 61 1.34 -6.86 -2.62
N TRP A 62 2.57 -6.76 -2.11
CA TRP A 62 3.75 -7.15 -2.86
C TRP A 62 3.75 -8.63 -3.26
N LYS A 63 3.11 -9.49 -2.47
CA LYS A 63 3.01 -10.93 -2.76
C LYS A 63 2.15 -11.22 -3.98
N THR A 64 1.16 -10.35 -4.26
CA THR A 64 0.29 -10.51 -5.43
C THR A 64 1.02 -10.24 -6.74
N TYR A 65 2.16 -9.57 -6.71
CA TYR A 65 2.97 -9.22 -7.88
C TYR A 65 4.18 -10.14 -8.11
N ASN A 66 4.25 -11.26 -7.41
CA ASN A 66 5.37 -12.23 -7.50
C ASN A 66 6.75 -11.64 -7.20
N GLU A 67 6.79 -10.63 -6.37
CA GLU A 67 8.06 -10.04 -5.93
C GLU A 67 8.70 -10.87 -4.80
N SER A 68 10.02 -10.76 -4.68
CA SER A 68 10.77 -11.51 -3.65
C SER A 68 10.68 -10.87 -2.27
N SER A 69 10.38 -9.57 -2.21
CA SER A 69 10.27 -8.79 -0.97
C SER A 69 9.46 -7.52 -1.19
N PHE A 70 9.01 -6.92 -0.10
CA PHE A 70 8.36 -5.61 -0.14
C PHE A 70 9.28 -4.52 -0.71
N ARG A 71 10.54 -4.55 -0.36
CA ARG A 71 11.53 -3.61 -0.89
C ARG A 71 11.69 -3.74 -2.40
N SER A 72 11.80 -4.98 -2.91
CA SER A 72 11.86 -5.23 -4.34
C SER A 72 10.61 -4.73 -5.06
N TYR A 73 9.43 -4.94 -4.47
CA TYR A 73 8.17 -4.40 -4.99
C TYR A 73 8.20 -2.87 -5.09
N GLN A 74 8.64 -2.18 -4.03
CA GLN A 74 8.74 -0.72 -4.05
C GLN A 74 9.72 -0.21 -5.10
N GLU A 75 10.89 -0.82 -5.18
CA GLU A 75 11.93 -0.43 -6.15
C GLU A 75 11.47 -0.64 -7.59
N ASN A 76 10.87 -1.80 -7.90
CA ASN A 76 10.43 -2.15 -9.24
C ASN A 76 9.17 -1.38 -9.67
N SER A 77 8.32 -0.99 -8.73
CA SER A 77 7.11 -0.21 -9.00
C SER A 77 7.36 1.30 -9.08
N SER A 78 8.55 1.76 -8.77
CA SER A 78 8.86 3.18 -8.74
C SER A 78 8.88 3.79 -10.16
N ALA A 79 8.18 4.90 -10.32
CA ALA A 79 8.11 5.63 -11.57
C ALA A 79 9.50 6.08 -12.09
N HIS A 80 10.47 6.30 -11.18
CA HIS A 80 11.81 6.75 -11.57
C HIS A 80 12.53 5.74 -12.47
N ASN A 81 12.19 4.45 -12.42
CA ASN A 81 12.76 3.42 -13.29
C ASN A 81 12.33 3.59 -14.74
N PHE A 82 11.20 4.25 -14.98
CA PHE A 82 10.56 4.36 -16.29
C PHE A 82 10.59 5.78 -16.85
N ILE A 83 10.81 6.78 -16.03
CA ILE A 83 10.73 8.20 -16.40
C ILE A 83 11.69 8.55 -17.53
N LYS A 84 12.87 7.95 -17.56
CA LYS A 84 13.88 8.11 -18.61
C LYS A 84 13.43 7.58 -19.98
N ASN A 85 12.43 6.71 -20.01
CA ASN A 85 11.89 6.12 -21.24
C ASN A 85 10.72 6.92 -21.82
N VAL A 86 10.36 8.03 -21.18
CA VAL A 86 9.30 8.93 -21.68
C VAL A 86 9.84 9.73 -22.84
N GLU A 87 9.22 9.58 -24.00
CA GLU A 87 9.63 10.22 -25.25
C GLU A 87 8.78 11.44 -25.63
N VAL A 88 7.75 11.72 -24.83
CA VAL A 88 6.84 12.86 -25.04
C VAL A 88 7.12 13.95 -24.00
N PRO A 89 6.85 15.23 -24.30
CA PRO A 89 6.97 16.29 -23.32
C PRO A 89 6.12 15.99 -22.08
N MET A 90 6.72 16.13 -20.90
CA MET A 90 6.07 15.83 -19.63
C MET A 90 6.33 16.96 -18.64
N LEU A 91 5.29 17.34 -17.89
CA LEU A 91 5.37 18.31 -16.82
C LEU A 91 4.87 17.64 -15.52
N ILE A 92 5.71 17.70 -14.48
CA ILE A 92 5.40 17.11 -13.17
C ILE A 92 5.12 18.23 -12.19
N TYR A 93 3.93 18.19 -11.57
CA TYR A 93 3.56 19.10 -10.48
C TYR A 93 3.67 18.38 -9.16
N HIS A 94 4.26 19.04 -8.18
CA HIS A 94 4.23 18.61 -6.79
C HIS A 94 3.85 19.80 -5.90
N ILE A 95 2.96 19.57 -4.96
CA ILE A 95 2.48 20.59 -4.02
C ILE A 95 3.17 20.37 -2.68
N GLU A 96 3.87 21.39 -2.19
CA GLU A 96 4.67 21.30 -0.96
C GLU A 96 3.84 20.99 0.28
N ASP A 97 2.61 21.50 0.35
CA ASP A 97 1.69 21.28 1.44
C ASP A 97 0.64 20.22 1.18
N ASP A 98 0.94 19.26 0.29
CA ASP A 98 0.08 18.10 0.03
C ASP A 98 -0.11 17.29 1.32
N PRO A 99 -1.35 17.13 1.80
CA PRO A 99 -1.60 16.40 3.05
C PRO A 99 -1.44 14.89 2.91
N ILE A 100 -1.40 14.37 1.70
CA ILE A 100 -1.32 12.93 1.41
C ILE A 100 0.11 12.53 1.04
N ILE A 101 0.68 13.22 0.07
CA ILE A 101 2.04 12.96 -0.41
C ILE A 101 2.96 14.05 0.14
N CYS A 102 3.50 13.78 1.31
CA CYS A 102 4.40 14.72 1.96
C CYS A 102 5.75 14.80 1.24
N PRO A 103 6.33 15.99 1.17
CA PRO A 103 7.66 16.18 0.60
C PRO A 103 8.76 15.44 1.37
#